data_a5220f1c19827ab80d98ec0ef9a57ee2
#
_entry.id   a5220f1c19827ab80d98ec0ef9a57ee2
#
_cell.length_a   1.000
_cell.length_b   1.000
_cell.length_c   1.000
_cell.angle_alpha   90.00
_cell.angle_beta   90.00
_cell.angle_gamma   90.00
#
_symmetry.space_group_name_H-M   'P 1'
#
loop_
_entity.id
_entity.type
_entity.pdbx_description
1 polymer ?
#
loop_
_entity_poly.entity_id
_entity_poly.type
_entity_poly.pdbx_seq_one_letter_code
_entity_poly.pdbx_strand_id
1 'polypeptide(L)'
;IVVQGHYRRQLMPKLAFQLNAKYQYSFTHYLDPVYLGSLGKEENFYHQQEGYLSAGLLYNVLSSLSFSLNTDGIISTLDADLQNFAYPIRYQWRTALSGKYVNDWVIASATALFTVVDEEVRSGTASKGYFRVNPFVSATFKPFRKINLRFRVFYKNIFRLPTFNDLYYGRVGNINLKPESTNQ
;
A
#
# COMPACT_ATOMS: atom_id res chain seq x y z
N ILE A 1 -0.05 12.55 14.08
CA ILE A 1 -0.67 13.65 13.33
C ILE A 1 -0.93 13.15 11.92
N VAL A 2 -2.13 13.40 11.38
CA VAL A 2 -2.49 13.08 9.99
C VAL A 2 -3.15 14.30 9.37
N VAL A 3 -2.69 14.69 8.17
CA VAL A 3 -3.32 15.71 7.33
C VAL A 3 -3.58 15.10 5.98
N GLN A 4 -4.80 15.26 5.44
CA GLN A 4 -5.16 14.73 4.13
C GLN A 4 -6.04 15.68 3.35
N GLY A 5 -5.90 15.63 2.02
CA GLY A 5 -6.70 16.39 1.07
C GLY A 5 -7.19 15.48 -0.05
N HIS A 6 -8.39 15.76 -0.55
CA HIS A 6 -9.00 15.07 -1.66
C HIS A 6 -9.56 16.07 -2.66
N TYR A 7 -9.31 15.84 -3.95
CA TYR A 7 -9.87 16.60 -5.05
C TYR A 7 -10.45 15.64 -6.09
N ARG A 8 -11.67 15.92 -6.56
CA ARG A 8 -12.30 15.18 -7.64
C ARG A 8 -12.95 16.13 -8.64
N ARG A 9 -12.76 15.85 -9.91
CA ARG A 9 -13.33 16.63 -11.00
C ARG A 9 -13.79 15.73 -12.14
N GLN A 10 -14.97 16.02 -12.67
CA GLN A 10 -15.41 15.47 -13.95
C GLN A 10 -14.76 16.29 -15.07
N LEU A 11 -13.84 15.69 -15.83
CA LEU A 11 -13.14 16.36 -16.93
C LEU A 11 -13.99 16.39 -18.21
N MET A 12 -14.71 15.27 -18.47
CA MET A 12 -15.62 15.07 -19.59
C MET A 12 -16.80 14.22 -19.12
N PRO A 13 -17.92 14.12 -19.86
CA PRO A 13 -19.08 13.31 -19.45
C PRO A 13 -18.77 11.86 -19.08
N LYS A 14 -17.68 11.30 -19.66
CA LYS A 14 -17.23 9.92 -19.42
C LYS A 14 -15.93 9.80 -18.68
N LEU A 15 -15.22 10.91 -18.37
CA LEU A 15 -13.90 10.91 -17.78
C LEU A 15 -13.88 11.70 -16.48
N ALA A 16 -13.59 11.02 -15.38
CA ALA A 16 -13.39 11.63 -14.07
C ALA A 16 -11.92 11.51 -13.64
N PHE A 17 -11.43 12.55 -12.98
CA PHE A 17 -10.12 12.63 -12.35
C PHE A 17 -10.27 12.75 -10.84
N GLN A 18 -9.36 12.12 -10.10
CA GLN A 18 -9.23 12.28 -8.66
C GLN A 18 -7.77 12.44 -8.26
N LEU A 19 -7.55 13.21 -7.21
CA LEU A 19 -6.25 13.43 -6.59
C LEU A 19 -6.41 13.30 -5.08
N ASN A 20 -5.51 12.57 -4.43
CA ASN A 20 -5.44 12.47 -2.98
C ASN A 20 -4.02 12.78 -2.54
N ALA A 21 -3.88 13.54 -1.46
CA ALA A 21 -2.62 13.78 -0.79
C ALA A 21 -2.78 13.52 0.70
N LYS A 22 -1.80 12.87 1.32
CA LYS A 22 -1.76 12.62 2.77
C LYS A 22 -0.34 12.81 3.27
N TYR A 23 -0.24 13.44 4.43
CA TYR A 23 0.97 13.43 5.24
C TYR A 23 0.64 12.87 6.61
N GLN A 24 1.48 11.97 7.08
CA GLN A 24 1.35 11.36 8.39
C GLN A 24 2.67 11.45 9.15
N TYR A 25 2.58 11.84 10.42
CA TYR A 25 3.67 11.76 11.39
C TYR A 25 3.24 10.90 12.56
N SER A 26 4.08 9.94 12.94
CA SER A 26 3.89 9.05 14.07
C SER A 26 5.11 9.12 14.97
N PHE A 27 4.86 9.19 16.29
CA PHE A 27 5.87 9.10 17.34
C PHE A 27 5.61 7.82 18.13
N THR A 28 6.66 7.04 18.35
CA THR A 28 6.60 5.82 19.17
C THR A 28 7.68 5.91 20.25
N HIS A 29 7.28 5.77 21.49
CA HIS A 29 8.17 5.60 22.64
C HIS A 29 8.18 4.12 23.02
N TYR A 30 9.34 3.49 22.92
CA TYR A 30 9.56 2.12 23.35
C TYR A 30 10.31 2.12 24.67
N LEU A 31 9.76 1.43 25.68
CA LEU A 31 10.36 1.28 26.99
C LEU A 31 10.30 -0.18 27.42
N ASP A 32 11.47 -0.79 27.64
CA ASP A 32 11.61 -2.07 28.32
C ASP A 32 12.25 -1.84 29.70
N PRO A 33 11.45 -1.85 30.80
CA PRO A 33 11.92 -1.60 32.15
C PRO A 33 12.63 -2.79 32.79
N VAL A 34 12.58 -3.97 32.18
CA VAL A 34 13.15 -5.23 32.72
C VAL A 34 14.44 -5.61 32.02
N TYR A 35 14.86 -4.82 31.05
CA TYR A 35 16.06 -5.09 30.28
C TYR A 35 17.31 -5.00 31.17
N LEU A 36 18.06 -6.13 31.25
CA LEU A 36 19.30 -6.27 32.05
C LEU A 36 20.54 -5.72 31.33
N GLY A 37 20.44 -4.55 30.70
CA GLY A 37 21.58 -3.82 30.17
C GLY A 37 22.31 -3.02 31.24
N SER A 38 23.41 -2.36 30.84
CA SER A 38 24.21 -1.52 31.75
C SER A 38 23.44 -0.40 32.45
N LEU A 39 22.28 0.02 31.90
CA LEU A 39 21.40 1.07 32.43
C LEU A 39 20.15 0.51 33.13
N GLY A 40 19.96 -0.82 33.16
CA GLY A 40 18.79 -1.48 33.79
C GLY A 40 17.45 -1.26 33.09
N LYS A 41 17.42 -0.54 31.97
CA LYS A 41 16.27 -0.33 31.10
C LYS A 41 16.73 -0.09 29.67
N GLU A 42 15.84 -0.37 28.72
CA GLU A 42 15.98 0.07 27.33
C GLU A 42 14.87 1.07 27.00
N GLU A 43 15.24 2.23 26.50
CA GLU A 43 14.31 3.31 26.19
C GLU A 43 14.73 3.92 24.85
N ASN A 44 13.82 3.91 23.87
CA ASN A 44 14.08 4.40 22.52
C ASN A 44 12.89 5.20 21.97
N PHE A 45 13.20 6.20 21.19
CA PHE A 45 12.22 7.07 20.55
C PHE A 45 12.31 6.92 19.04
N TYR A 46 11.15 6.72 18.39
CA TYR A 46 11.04 6.56 16.95
C TYR A 46 10.10 7.60 16.36
N HIS A 47 10.54 8.23 15.29
CA HIS A 47 9.80 9.22 14.52
C HIS A 47 9.60 8.70 13.10
N GLN A 48 8.37 8.38 12.73
CA GLN A 48 8.05 7.94 11.38
C GLN A 48 7.24 9.00 10.65
N GLN A 49 7.63 9.29 9.42
CA GLN A 49 6.93 10.20 8.53
C GLN A 49 6.54 9.46 7.26
N GLU A 50 5.37 9.80 6.71
CA GLU A 50 4.90 9.26 5.44
C GLU A 50 4.21 10.37 4.64
N GLY A 51 4.69 10.58 3.43
CA GLY A 51 4.05 11.38 2.40
C GLY A 51 3.40 10.46 1.35
N TYR A 52 2.14 10.70 1.02
CA TYR A 52 1.38 9.94 0.02
C TYR A 52 0.72 10.90 -0.97
N LEU A 53 0.87 10.60 -2.25
CA LEU A 53 0.19 11.28 -3.35
C LEU A 53 -0.39 10.23 -4.29
N SER A 54 -1.66 10.39 -4.65
CA SER A 54 -2.38 9.47 -5.55
C SER A 54 -3.11 10.27 -6.62
N ALA A 55 -3.00 9.83 -7.86
CA ALA A 55 -3.77 10.34 -8.99
C ALA A 55 -4.54 9.20 -9.66
N GLY A 56 -5.82 9.45 -9.98
CA GLY A 56 -6.69 8.45 -10.58
C GLY A 56 -7.50 9.01 -11.74
N LEU A 57 -7.65 8.20 -12.79
CA LEU A 57 -8.53 8.44 -13.93
C LEU A 57 -9.57 7.32 -13.99
N LEU A 58 -10.83 7.67 -14.15
CA LEU A 58 -11.93 6.74 -14.41
C LEU A 58 -12.58 7.11 -15.74
N TYR A 59 -12.56 6.17 -16.68
CA TYR A 59 -13.17 6.34 -18.00
C TYR A 59 -14.32 5.35 -18.22
N ASN A 60 -15.54 5.87 -18.35
CA ASN A 60 -16.72 5.10 -18.65
C ASN A 60 -16.91 5.04 -20.18
N VAL A 61 -16.44 3.96 -20.80
CA VAL A 61 -16.55 3.75 -22.26
C VAL A 61 -18.03 3.59 -22.65
N LEU A 62 -18.71 2.70 -21.92
CA LEU A 62 -20.16 2.43 -22.04
C LEU A 62 -20.80 2.49 -20.65
N SER A 63 -22.13 2.47 -20.59
CA SER A 63 -22.83 2.32 -19.30
C SER A 63 -22.50 1.02 -18.56
N SER A 64 -22.11 -0.01 -19.33
CA SER A 64 -21.71 -1.33 -18.80
C SER A 64 -20.21 -1.54 -18.66
N LEU A 65 -19.35 -0.69 -19.25
CA LEU A 65 -17.90 -0.91 -19.31
C LEU A 65 -17.13 0.33 -18.86
N SER A 66 -16.31 0.18 -17.85
CA SER A 66 -15.42 1.22 -17.33
C SER A 66 -13.98 0.72 -17.16
N PHE A 67 -13.04 1.63 -17.35
CA PHE A 67 -11.61 1.42 -17.04
C PHE A 67 -11.16 2.47 -16.04
N SER A 68 -10.21 2.08 -15.20
CA SER A 68 -9.53 3.04 -14.33
C SER A 68 -8.03 2.81 -14.32
N LEU A 69 -7.30 3.92 -14.23
CA LEU A 69 -5.86 3.96 -14.01
C LEU A 69 -5.64 4.77 -12.74
N ASN A 70 -5.01 4.17 -11.74
CA ASN A 70 -4.64 4.84 -10.50
C ASN A 70 -3.13 4.69 -10.30
N THR A 71 -2.47 5.75 -9.90
CA THR A 71 -1.05 5.73 -9.57
C THR A 71 -0.81 6.42 -8.24
N ASP A 72 0.01 5.80 -7.40
CA ASP A 72 0.33 6.25 -6.05
C ASP A 72 1.85 6.36 -5.89
N GLY A 73 2.31 7.48 -5.36
CA GLY A 73 3.67 7.68 -4.87
C GLY A 73 3.67 7.78 -3.35
N ILE A 74 4.53 7.04 -2.68
CA ILE A 74 4.66 7.01 -1.23
C ILE A 74 6.13 7.16 -0.87
N ILE A 75 6.42 8.09 0.05
CA ILE A 75 7.74 8.25 0.64
C ILE A 75 7.58 8.07 2.15
N SER A 76 8.31 7.13 2.73
CA SER A 76 8.28 6.86 4.16
C SER A 76 9.69 6.96 4.73
N THR A 77 9.83 7.59 5.91
CA THR A 77 11.10 7.71 6.63
C THR A 77 10.95 7.23 8.07
N LEU A 78 12.01 6.69 8.62
CA LEU A 78 12.09 6.37 10.05
C LEU A 78 13.37 6.95 10.63
N ASP A 79 13.22 7.66 11.75
CA ASP A 79 14.29 8.22 12.57
C ASP A 79 14.22 7.63 13.99
N ALA A 80 15.36 7.45 14.64
CA ALA A 80 15.45 6.94 16.01
C ALA A 80 16.70 7.48 16.71
N ASP A 81 16.66 7.50 18.04
CA ASP A 81 17.76 7.92 18.91
C ASP A 81 18.81 6.81 19.16
N LEU A 82 18.73 5.71 18.43
CA LEU A 82 19.65 4.59 18.52
C LEU A 82 21.04 4.92 17.93
N GLN A 83 22.11 4.45 18.59
CA GLN A 83 23.45 4.51 18.03
C GLN A 83 23.54 3.66 16.76
N ASN A 84 24.14 4.22 15.69
CA ASN A 84 24.31 3.56 14.38
C ASN A 84 22.97 3.17 13.72
N PHE A 85 21.90 3.91 13.98
CA PHE A 85 20.62 3.68 13.32
C PHE A 85 20.74 3.87 11.80
N ALA A 86 19.95 3.11 11.04
CA ALA A 86 20.05 3.09 9.59
C ALA A 86 19.45 4.32 8.90
N TYR A 87 18.48 5.01 9.53
CA TYR A 87 17.70 6.14 8.97
C TYR A 87 17.12 5.81 7.58
N PRO A 88 16.27 4.78 7.48
CA PRO A 88 15.75 4.34 6.20
C PRO A 88 14.80 5.34 5.57
N ILE A 89 14.89 5.44 4.24
CA ILE A 89 13.95 6.14 3.37
C ILE A 89 13.44 5.13 2.37
N ARG A 90 12.12 4.91 2.32
CA ARG A 90 11.48 3.99 1.39
C ARG A 90 10.65 4.77 0.37
N TYR A 91 10.92 4.50 -0.90
CA TYR A 91 10.16 4.98 -2.03
C TYR A 91 9.28 3.85 -2.55
N GLN A 92 7.97 4.10 -2.67
CA GLN A 92 7.05 3.13 -3.25
C GLN A 92 6.26 3.79 -4.37
N TRP A 93 6.21 3.12 -5.51
CA TRP A 93 5.38 3.51 -6.63
C TRP A 93 4.41 2.37 -6.95
N ARG A 94 3.12 2.67 -6.97
CA ARG A 94 2.07 1.68 -7.24
C ARG A 94 1.19 2.18 -8.37
N THR A 95 0.96 1.35 -9.38
CA THR A 95 0.07 1.68 -10.50
C THR A 95 -0.91 0.55 -10.70
N ALA A 96 -2.20 0.85 -10.61
CA ALA A 96 -3.29 -0.09 -10.82
C ALA A 96 -4.04 0.24 -12.12
N LEU A 97 -4.07 -0.73 -13.03
CA LEU A 97 -4.95 -0.71 -14.20
C LEU A 97 -6.11 -1.65 -13.95
N SER A 98 -7.34 -1.14 -14.05
CA SER A 98 -8.55 -1.92 -13.77
C SER A 98 -9.56 -1.78 -14.88
N GLY A 99 -10.27 -2.89 -15.16
CA GLY A 99 -11.43 -2.93 -16.03
C GLY A 99 -12.63 -3.50 -15.27
N LYS A 100 -13.82 -2.95 -15.48
CA LYS A 100 -15.07 -3.43 -14.88
C LYS A 100 -16.17 -3.47 -15.93
N TYR A 101 -16.82 -4.63 -16.00
CA TYR A 101 -17.99 -4.86 -16.83
C TYR A 101 -19.20 -5.19 -15.95
N VAL A 102 -20.34 -4.56 -16.24
CA VAL A 102 -21.57 -4.73 -15.46
C VAL A 102 -22.74 -4.87 -16.42
N ASN A 103 -23.48 -5.97 -16.30
CA ASN A 103 -24.79 -6.12 -16.92
C ASN A 103 -25.75 -6.80 -15.93
N ASP A 104 -26.97 -7.10 -16.36
CA ASP A 104 -28.00 -7.71 -15.50
C ASP A 104 -27.61 -9.09 -14.95
N TRP A 105 -26.76 -9.83 -15.66
CA TRP A 105 -26.41 -11.21 -15.39
C TRP A 105 -25.03 -11.38 -14.76
N VAL A 106 -24.08 -10.48 -15.12
CA VAL A 106 -22.67 -10.61 -14.78
C VAL A 106 -22.12 -9.27 -14.30
N ILE A 107 -21.35 -9.31 -13.22
CA ILE A 107 -20.44 -8.25 -12.85
C ILE A 107 -19.04 -8.86 -12.85
N ALA A 108 -18.18 -8.42 -13.78
CA ALA A 108 -16.80 -8.87 -13.88
C ALA A 108 -15.86 -7.69 -13.63
N SER A 109 -14.74 -7.95 -12.96
CA SER A 109 -13.66 -6.98 -12.80
C SER A 109 -12.30 -7.66 -12.85
N ALA A 110 -11.34 -6.97 -13.45
CA ALA A 110 -9.93 -7.37 -13.45
C ALA A 110 -9.07 -6.17 -13.10
N THR A 111 -8.02 -6.39 -12.32
CA THR A 111 -7.03 -5.38 -11.93
C THR A 111 -5.65 -5.97 -12.01
N ALA A 112 -4.70 -5.24 -12.58
CA ALA A 112 -3.28 -5.51 -12.47
C ALA A 112 -2.65 -4.37 -11.65
N LEU A 113 -2.09 -4.71 -10.49
CA LEU A 113 -1.36 -3.79 -9.62
C LEU A 113 0.13 -4.00 -9.81
N PHE A 114 0.81 -2.99 -10.32
CA PHE A 114 2.27 -2.92 -10.43
C PHE A 114 2.81 -2.18 -9.21
N THR A 115 3.79 -2.75 -8.54
CA THR A 115 4.44 -2.16 -7.37
C THR A 115 5.94 -2.15 -7.58
N VAL A 116 6.55 -0.98 -7.45
CA VAL A 116 8.00 -0.77 -7.40
C VAL A 116 8.33 -0.24 -6.03
N VAL A 117 9.34 -0.79 -5.39
CA VAL A 117 9.82 -0.35 -4.07
C VAL A 117 11.32 -0.27 -4.13
N ASP A 118 11.85 0.83 -3.63
CA ASP A 118 13.27 1.01 -3.39
C ASP A 118 13.50 1.61 -2.01
N GLU A 119 14.67 1.34 -1.45
CA GLU A 119 14.98 1.73 -0.09
C GLU A 119 16.43 2.17 0.03
N GLU A 120 16.63 3.32 0.65
CA GLU A 120 17.93 3.90 0.93
C GLU A 120 18.14 4.01 2.45
N VAL A 121 19.38 3.90 2.88
CA VAL A 121 19.75 4.08 4.29
C VAL A 121 20.98 5.01 4.39
N ARG A 122 21.01 5.80 5.45
CA ARG A 122 22.18 6.66 5.73
C ARG A 122 23.37 5.87 6.25
N SER A 123 23.13 4.77 6.96
CA SER A 123 24.14 3.93 7.57
C SER A 123 23.76 2.47 7.49
N GLY A 124 24.72 1.58 7.22
CA GLY A 124 24.49 0.14 7.13
C GLY A 124 24.06 -0.32 5.73
N THR A 125 23.21 -1.34 5.69
CA THR A 125 22.73 -1.97 4.45
C THR A 125 21.22 -1.72 4.32
N ALA A 126 20.81 -1.28 3.14
CA ALA A 126 19.39 -1.12 2.81
C ALA A 126 18.72 -2.48 2.55
N SER A 127 17.42 -2.56 2.82
CA SER A 127 16.60 -3.67 2.37
C SER A 127 16.59 -3.73 0.84
N LYS A 128 16.38 -4.92 0.28
CA LYS A 128 16.37 -5.12 -1.17
C LYS A 128 15.14 -4.44 -1.80
N GLY A 129 15.35 -3.77 -2.94
CA GLY A 129 14.27 -3.27 -3.78
C GLY A 129 13.44 -4.39 -4.41
N TYR A 130 12.17 -4.08 -4.74
CA TYR A 130 11.22 -5.06 -5.29
C TYR A 130 10.42 -4.48 -6.44
N PHE A 131 10.20 -5.33 -7.44
CA PHE A 131 9.17 -5.14 -8.45
C PHE A 131 8.18 -6.31 -8.39
N ARG A 132 6.88 -6.01 -8.34
CA ARG A 132 5.81 -7.03 -8.29
C ARG A 132 4.62 -6.63 -9.14
N VAL A 133 3.96 -7.67 -9.66
CA VAL A 133 2.66 -7.55 -10.33
C VAL A 133 1.68 -8.44 -9.58
N ASN A 134 0.61 -7.84 -9.07
CA ASN A 134 -0.41 -8.51 -8.28
C ASN A 134 -1.74 -8.46 -9.04
N PRO A 135 -2.14 -9.55 -9.70
CA PRO A 135 -3.41 -9.63 -10.38
C PRO A 135 -4.57 -9.86 -9.40
N PHE A 136 -5.70 -9.28 -9.73
CA PHE A 136 -7.00 -9.56 -9.13
C PHE A 136 -8.02 -9.73 -10.25
N VAL A 137 -8.82 -10.79 -10.20
CA VAL A 137 -9.95 -11.03 -11.09
C VAL A 137 -11.14 -11.47 -10.27
N SER A 138 -12.32 -10.95 -10.56
CA SER A 138 -13.56 -11.44 -9.95
C SER A 138 -14.70 -11.45 -10.96
N ALA A 139 -15.60 -12.43 -10.81
CA ALA A 139 -16.84 -12.51 -11.55
C ALA A 139 -17.99 -12.85 -10.58
N THR A 140 -19.08 -12.12 -10.71
CA THR A 140 -20.32 -12.38 -9.97
C THR A 140 -21.43 -12.66 -10.98
N PHE A 141 -22.05 -13.84 -10.90
CA PHE A 141 -23.15 -14.27 -11.75
C PHE A 141 -24.46 -14.13 -10.99
N LYS A 142 -25.48 -13.63 -11.67
CA LYS A 142 -26.86 -13.48 -11.18
C LYS A 142 -27.78 -14.31 -12.09
N PRO A 143 -27.92 -15.63 -11.86
CA PRO A 143 -28.61 -16.53 -12.80
C PRO A 143 -30.11 -16.26 -12.91
N PHE A 144 -30.71 -15.61 -11.92
CA PHE A 144 -32.14 -15.35 -11.90
C PHE A 144 -32.44 -13.89 -11.58
N ARG A 145 -33.28 -13.22 -12.41
CA ARG A 145 -33.70 -11.85 -12.16
C ARG A 145 -34.68 -11.70 -10.99
N LYS A 146 -35.49 -12.72 -10.73
CA LYS A 146 -36.54 -12.70 -9.68
C LYS A 146 -36.03 -13.18 -8.31
N ILE A 147 -34.92 -13.90 -8.26
CA ILE A 147 -34.34 -14.46 -7.04
C ILE A 147 -33.01 -13.77 -6.77
N ASN A 148 -32.81 -13.25 -5.58
CA ASN A 148 -31.55 -12.58 -5.21
C ASN A 148 -30.42 -13.59 -4.92
N LEU A 149 -30.19 -14.54 -5.84
CA LEU A 149 -29.12 -15.51 -5.80
C LEU A 149 -27.93 -14.98 -6.60
N ARG A 150 -26.73 -15.04 -6.00
CA ARG A 150 -25.49 -14.56 -6.61
C ARG A 150 -24.38 -15.57 -6.35
N PHE A 151 -23.67 -15.96 -7.38
CA PHE A 151 -22.43 -16.73 -7.28
C PHE A 151 -21.25 -15.82 -7.57
N ARG A 152 -20.28 -15.80 -6.67
CA ARG A 152 -19.06 -15.02 -6.84
C ARG A 152 -17.85 -15.93 -6.82
N VAL A 153 -16.99 -15.77 -7.83
CA VAL A 153 -15.65 -16.36 -7.90
C VAL A 153 -14.64 -15.23 -7.98
N PHE A 154 -13.48 -15.44 -7.38
CA PHE A 154 -12.39 -14.47 -7.50
C PHE A 154 -11.04 -15.17 -7.37
N TYR A 155 -10.03 -14.53 -7.92
CA TYR A 155 -8.63 -14.83 -7.69
C TYR A 155 -7.91 -13.53 -7.31
N LYS A 156 -7.07 -13.58 -6.29
CA LYS A 156 -6.29 -12.45 -5.82
C LYS A 156 -4.90 -12.89 -5.38
N ASN A 157 -3.87 -12.21 -5.92
CA ASN A 157 -2.53 -12.28 -5.38
C ASN A 157 -2.28 -11.07 -4.48
N ILE A 158 -1.81 -11.31 -3.26
CA ILE A 158 -1.50 -10.28 -2.26
C ILE A 158 0.01 -10.28 -2.01
N PHE A 159 0.58 -9.09 -2.00
CA PHE A 159 1.98 -8.84 -1.69
C PHE A 159 2.07 -7.86 -0.52
N ARG A 160 2.80 -8.22 0.52
CA ARG A 160 3.02 -7.39 1.71
C ARG A 160 4.51 -7.22 1.95
N LEU A 161 4.95 -5.96 2.01
CA LEU A 161 6.31 -5.61 2.40
C LEU A 161 6.45 -5.68 3.93
N PRO A 162 7.64 -6.07 4.43
CA PRO A 162 7.99 -5.85 5.82
C PRO A 162 7.89 -4.37 6.18
N THR A 163 7.41 -4.07 7.36
CA THR A 163 7.36 -2.70 7.88
C THR A 163 8.76 -2.24 8.30
N PHE A 164 8.94 -0.94 8.54
CA PHE A 164 10.19 -0.46 9.12
C PHE A 164 10.46 -1.06 10.50
N ASN A 165 9.40 -1.34 11.27
CA ASN A 165 9.52 -1.99 12.57
C ASN A 165 10.11 -3.40 12.43
N ASP A 166 9.66 -4.15 11.42
CA ASP A 166 10.14 -5.50 11.14
C ASP A 166 11.61 -5.51 10.70
N LEU A 167 12.07 -4.45 10.02
CA LEU A 167 13.40 -4.37 9.42
C LEU A 167 14.44 -3.67 10.32
N TYR A 168 14.07 -2.55 10.96
CA TYR A 168 15.02 -1.60 11.55
C TYR A 168 14.83 -1.33 13.04
N TYR A 169 13.81 -1.89 13.70
CA TYR A 169 13.68 -1.72 15.15
C TYR A 169 14.78 -2.47 15.87
N GLY A 170 15.63 -1.75 16.52
CA GLY A 170 16.71 -2.15 17.42
C GLY A 170 17.10 -3.65 17.35
N ARG A 171 16.80 -4.41 18.39
CA ARG A 171 17.13 -5.84 18.49
C ARG A 171 16.16 -6.78 17.80
N VAL A 172 14.98 -6.30 17.45
CA VAL A 172 13.90 -7.12 16.90
C VAL A 172 13.90 -7.08 15.36
N GLY A 173 14.45 -6.02 14.77
CA GLY A 173 14.48 -5.84 13.33
C GLY A 173 15.42 -6.81 12.61
N ASN A 174 14.98 -7.28 11.44
CA ASN A 174 15.80 -8.12 10.56
C ASN A 174 15.68 -7.65 9.11
N ILE A 175 16.76 -7.02 8.60
CA ILE A 175 16.83 -6.49 7.23
C ILE A 175 16.73 -7.54 6.13
N ASN A 176 16.91 -8.83 6.47
CA ASN A 176 16.83 -9.95 5.53
C ASN A 176 15.39 -10.51 5.38
N LEU A 177 14.41 -9.93 6.06
CA LEU A 177 13.03 -10.35 5.91
C LEU A 177 12.57 -10.16 4.46
N LYS A 178 11.92 -11.20 3.95
CA LYS A 178 11.36 -11.20 2.61
C LYS A 178 9.89 -10.78 2.66
N PRO A 179 9.40 -10.10 1.61
CA PRO A 179 7.99 -9.83 1.47
C PRO A 179 7.14 -11.10 1.47
N GLU A 180 5.95 -11.01 2.04
CA GLU A 180 4.97 -12.07 2.03
C GLU A 180 4.19 -12.04 0.70
N SER A 181 3.88 -13.22 0.16
CA SER A 181 3.01 -13.36 -1.02
C SER A 181 1.98 -14.44 -0.78
N THR A 182 0.71 -14.10 -0.99
CA THR A 182 -0.42 -15.01 -0.76
C THR A 182 -1.33 -15.03 -1.98
N ASN A 183 -1.74 -16.24 -2.40
CA ASN A 183 -2.77 -16.45 -3.41
C ASN A 183 -4.07 -16.90 -2.74
N GLN A 184 -5.17 -16.30 -3.12
CA GLN A 184 -6.51 -16.59 -2.64
C GLN A 184 -7.45 -16.89 -3.80
#